data_929f4cbbf7db7dc2a9961ef90e9bd7d7
#
_entry.id   929f4cbbf7db7dc2a9961ef90e9bd7d7
#
_cell.length_a   1.000
_cell.length_b   1.000
_cell.length_c   1.000
_cell.angle_alpha   90.00
_cell.angle_beta   90.00
_cell.angle_gamma   90.00
#
_symmetry.space_group_name_H-M   'P 1'
#
loop_
_entity.id
_entity.type
_entity.pdbx_description
1 polymer ?
#
loop_
_entity_poly.entity_id
_entity_poly.type
_entity_poly.pdbx_seq_one_letter_code
_entity_poly.pdbx_strand_id
1 'polypeptide(L)'
;MDDATSAEHLGRFLTLGDTAELLNISTNQAYALVRSGELPAIKVGTRGQWRVERSVLESYIEAMYEQTRRMNLWNQADFTNLTEFSFGRPRDDH
;
A
#
# COMPACT_ATOMS: atom_id res chain seq x y z
N MET A 1 -0.30 -12.70 -26.44
CA MET A 1 -0.40 -12.12 -26.24
C MET A 1 -0.79 -11.84 -25.45
N ASP A 2 -0.86 -11.87 -25.24
CA ASP A 2 -1.32 -11.33 -24.68
C ASP A 2 -1.63 -11.54 -23.42
N ASP A 3 -1.63 -12.45 -22.80
CA ASP A 3 -2.06 -12.52 -21.68
C ASP A 3 -1.22 -11.92 -20.72
N ALA A 4 -0.12 -12.13 -20.65
CA ALA A 4 0.73 -11.48 -19.84
C ALA A 4 0.67 -10.13 -20.20
N THR A 5 0.53 -9.95 -21.36
CA THR A 5 0.43 -8.70 -21.84
C THR A 5 -0.74 -8.11 -21.35
N SER A 6 -1.75 -8.84 -21.14
CA SER A 6 -2.94 -8.24 -20.71
C SER A 6 -2.75 -7.65 -19.38
N ALA A 7 -2.07 -8.29 -18.52
CA ALA A 7 -1.87 -7.72 -17.25
C ALA A 7 -1.11 -6.45 -17.38
N GLU A 8 -0.20 -6.40 -18.26
CA GLU A 8 0.52 -5.23 -18.43
C GLU A 8 -0.25 -4.18 -19.06
N HIS A 9 -1.15 -4.53 -19.93
CA HIS A 9 -1.96 -3.57 -20.52
C HIS A 9 -2.80 -2.94 -19.56
N LEU A 10 -3.35 -3.70 -18.65
CA LEU A 10 -4.22 -3.13 -17.73
C LEU A 10 -3.40 -2.44 -16.75
N GLY A 11 -2.13 -2.57 -16.88
CA GLY A 11 -1.28 -2.12 -15.90
C GLY A 11 -1.24 -0.68 -15.58
N ARG A 12 -1.73 0.18 -16.40
CA ARG A 12 -1.66 1.58 -16.09
C ARG A 12 -2.63 1.97 -14.99
N PHE A 13 -3.82 1.43 -15.03
CA PHE A 13 -4.83 1.74 -14.03
C PHE A 13 -5.35 0.49 -13.39
N LEU A 14 -5.55 0.56 -12.10
CA LEU A 14 -5.99 -0.58 -11.32
C LEU A 14 -7.33 -0.28 -10.69
N THR A 15 -8.14 -1.31 -10.53
CA THR A 15 -9.39 -1.14 -9.79
C THR A 15 -9.04 -1.17 -8.30
N LEU A 16 -10.00 -0.86 -7.47
CA LEU A 16 -9.78 -0.99 -6.04
C LEU A 16 -9.49 -2.43 -5.65
N GLY A 17 -10.16 -3.37 -6.32
CA GLY A 17 -9.89 -4.77 -6.05
C GLY A 17 -8.46 -5.16 -6.41
N ASP A 18 -8.01 -4.69 -7.57
CA ASP A 18 -6.64 -4.95 -8.00
C ASP A 18 -5.66 -4.36 -7.00
N THR A 19 -5.94 -3.14 -6.56
CA THR A 19 -5.07 -2.44 -5.63
C THR A 19 -5.00 -3.21 -4.32
N ALA A 20 -6.15 -3.64 -3.85
CA ALA A 20 -6.21 -4.38 -2.60
C ALA A 20 -5.42 -5.66 -2.71
N GLU A 21 -5.52 -6.31 -3.84
CA GLU A 21 -4.81 -7.53 -4.05
C GLU A 21 -3.31 -7.32 -4.05
N LEU A 22 -2.87 -6.28 -4.74
CA LEU A 22 -1.46 -5.99 -4.80
C LEU A 22 -0.89 -5.60 -3.44
N LEU A 23 -1.68 -4.92 -2.64
CA LEU A 23 -1.24 -4.54 -1.31
C LEU A 23 -1.56 -5.60 -0.28
N ASN A 24 -2.28 -6.62 -0.68
CA ASN A 24 -2.69 -7.70 0.19
C ASN A 24 -3.51 -7.18 1.37
N ILE A 25 -4.48 -6.36 1.07
CA ILE A 25 -5.38 -5.83 2.07
C ILE A 25 -6.80 -6.01 1.54
N SER A 26 -7.79 -5.71 2.32
CA SER A 26 -9.16 -5.85 1.86
C SER A 26 -9.53 -4.70 0.94
N THR A 27 -10.55 -4.91 0.13
CA THR A 27 -11.02 -3.87 -0.75
C THR A 27 -11.52 -2.68 0.07
N ASN A 28 -12.11 -2.94 1.20
CA ASN A 28 -12.58 -1.86 2.06
C ASN A 28 -11.42 -1.03 2.58
N GLN A 29 -10.31 -1.68 2.89
CA GLN A 29 -9.14 -0.96 3.33
C GLN A 29 -8.57 -0.13 2.19
N ALA A 30 -8.55 -0.68 0.98
CA ALA A 30 -8.07 0.07 -0.18
C ALA A 30 -8.97 1.28 -0.40
N TYR A 31 -10.26 1.08 -0.26
CA TYR A 31 -11.20 2.17 -0.43
C TYR A 31 -10.95 3.26 0.62
N ALA A 32 -10.68 2.87 1.84
CA ALA A 32 -10.39 3.83 2.89
C ALA A 32 -9.14 4.64 2.58
N LEU A 33 -8.13 4.01 2.03
CA LEU A 33 -6.92 4.72 1.66
C LEU A 33 -7.18 5.75 0.57
N VAL A 34 -8.03 5.38 -0.36
CA VAL A 34 -8.35 6.29 -1.44
C VAL A 34 -9.24 7.42 -0.94
N ARG A 35 -10.20 7.08 -0.10
CA ARG A 35 -11.11 8.09 0.42
C ARG A 35 -10.39 9.11 1.28
N SER A 36 -9.42 8.69 2.04
CA SER A 36 -8.70 9.59 2.91
C SER A 36 -7.69 10.44 2.15
N GLY A 37 -7.43 10.08 0.91
CA GLY A 37 -6.45 10.81 0.13
C GLY A 37 -5.04 10.30 0.33
N GLU A 38 -4.89 9.31 1.18
CA GLU A 38 -3.58 8.75 1.41
C GLU A 38 -3.04 8.10 0.15
N LEU A 39 -3.90 7.45 -0.60
CA LEU A 39 -3.54 6.85 -1.86
C LEU A 39 -4.27 7.60 -2.95
N PRO A 40 -3.60 8.42 -3.73
CA PRO A 40 -4.29 9.19 -4.76
C PRO A 40 -4.93 8.30 -5.80
N ALA A 41 -6.12 8.66 -6.20
CA ALA A 41 -6.86 7.89 -7.18
C ALA A 41 -7.80 8.83 -7.92
N ILE A 42 -8.34 8.36 -9.01
CA ILE A 42 -9.27 9.19 -9.78
C ILE A 42 -10.55 8.42 -10.00
N LYS A 43 -11.60 9.15 -10.28
CA LYS A 43 -12.88 8.55 -10.62
C LYS A 43 -13.05 8.64 -12.10
N VAL A 44 -13.44 7.55 -12.70
CA VAL A 44 -13.53 7.47 -14.13
C VAL A 44 -14.93 7.03 -14.52
N GLY A 45 -15.38 7.54 -15.62
CA GLY A 45 -16.66 7.11 -16.17
C GLY A 45 -17.83 7.82 -15.54
N THR A 46 -18.99 7.64 -16.12
CA THR A 46 -20.17 8.32 -15.63
C THR A 46 -20.56 7.81 -14.26
N ARG A 47 -20.20 6.60 -13.92
CA ARG A 47 -20.53 6.10 -12.62
C ARG A 47 -19.52 6.46 -11.57
N GLY A 48 -18.42 7.08 -12.00
CA GLY A 48 -17.41 7.50 -11.05
C GLY A 48 -16.72 6.36 -10.37
N GLN A 49 -16.18 5.44 -11.14
CA GLN A 49 -15.50 4.32 -10.54
C GLN A 49 -14.07 4.69 -10.21
N TRP A 50 -13.62 4.27 -9.05
CA TRP A 50 -12.26 4.58 -8.64
C TRP A 50 -11.23 3.81 -9.43
N ARG A 51 -10.15 4.48 -9.78
CA ARG A 51 -9.01 3.83 -10.44
C ARG A 51 -7.74 4.40 -9.84
N VAL A 52 -6.79 3.52 -9.62
CA VAL A 52 -5.50 3.92 -9.06
C VAL A 52 -4.46 3.70 -10.14
N GLU A 53 -3.70 4.72 -10.42
CA GLU A 53 -2.68 4.58 -11.45
C GLU A 53 -1.54 3.76 -10.88
N ARG A 54 -1.03 2.83 -11.67
CA ARG A 54 0.00 1.92 -11.19
C ARG A 54 1.23 2.66 -10.67
N SER A 55 1.66 3.68 -11.38
CA SER A 55 2.84 4.43 -10.96
C SER A 55 2.59 5.13 -9.63
N VAL A 56 1.36 5.55 -9.41
CA VAL A 56 1.02 6.20 -8.15
C VAL A 56 1.04 5.18 -7.02
N LEU A 57 0.55 3.99 -7.30
CA LEU A 57 0.59 2.94 -6.29
C LEU A 57 2.03 2.58 -5.96
N GLU A 58 2.88 2.54 -6.96
CA GLU A 58 4.28 2.24 -6.71
C GLU A 58 4.93 3.31 -5.86
N SER A 59 4.61 4.56 -6.13
CA SER A 59 5.13 5.65 -5.32
C SER A 59 4.63 5.58 -3.89
N TYR A 60 3.37 5.19 -3.76
CA TYR A 60 2.79 5.04 -2.44
C TYR A 60 3.54 3.95 -1.66
N ILE A 61 3.82 2.85 -2.32
CA ILE A 61 4.52 1.75 -1.69
C ILE A 61 5.91 2.20 -1.25
N GLU A 62 6.58 2.94 -2.10
CA GLU A 62 7.89 3.44 -1.75
C GLU A 62 7.83 4.38 -0.58
N ALA A 63 6.82 5.23 -0.58
CA ALA A 63 6.65 6.17 0.52
C ALA A 63 6.39 5.42 1.83
N MET A 64 5.66 4.32 1.76
CA MET A 64 5.39 3.53 2.95
C MET A 64 6.65 2.85 3.46
N TYR A 65 7.50 2.41 2.55
CA TYR A 65 8.77 1.84 2.95
C TYR A 65 9.60 2.89 3.67
N GLU A 66 9.63 4.08 3.11
CA GLU A 66 10.41 5.14 3.68
C GLU A 66 9.87 5.54 5.06
N GLN A 67 8.58 5.62 5.15
CA GLN A 67 7.94 5.99 6.40
C GLN A 67 8.21 4.94 7.46
N THR A 68 8.10 3.69 7.09
CA THR A 68 8.33 2.60 8.01
C THR A 68 9.79 2.59 8.45
N ARG A 69 10.67 2.86 7.54
CA ARG A 69 12.07 2.90 7.88
C ARG A 69 12.35 4.01 8.88
N ARG A 70 11.75 5.16 8.68
CA ARG A 70 11.91 6.26 9.59
C ARG A 70 11.37 5.91 10.94
N MET A 71 10.23 5.27 10.97
CA MET A 71 9.63 4.88 12.20
C MET A 71 10.48 3.87 12.92
N ASN A 72 11.06 2.95 12.19
CA ASN A 72 11.91 1.97 12.80
C ASN A 72 13.16 2.60 13.39
N LEU A 73 13.72 3.56 12.69
CA LEU A 73 14.89 4.24 13.21
C LEU A 73 14.54 5.02 14.47
N TRP A 74 13.42 5.66 14.43
CA TRP A 74 12.96 6.44 15.55
C TRP A 74 12.73 5.51 16.75
N ASN A 75 12.07 4.40 16.51
CA ASN A 75 11.77 3.46 17.55
C ASN A 75 13.04 2.84 18.08
N GLN A 76 13.99 2.66 17.24
CA GLN A 76 15.22 2.09 17.64
C GLN A 76 15.93 3.00 18.58
N ALA A 77 15.92 4.25 18.25
CA ALA A 77 16.51 5.24 19.08
C ALA A 77 15.87 5.25 20.42
N ASP A 78 14.56 5.15 20.43
CA ASP A 78 13.81 5.22 21.60
C ASP A 78 14.03 4.02 22.39
N PHE A 79 14.27 2.97 21.76
CA PHE A 79 14.31 1.74 22.23
C PHE A 79 15.54 1.28 22.82
N THR A 80 16.56 1.96 22.70
CA THR A 80 17.75 1.59 23.22
C THR A 80 17.52 1.13 24.59
N ASN A 81 16.49 1.55 25.18
CA ASN A 81 16.19 1.19 26.50
C ASN A 81 15.35 0.02 26.70
N LEU A 82 14.57 -0.31 25.75
CA LEU A 82 13.62 -1.32 25.95
C LEU A 82 13.86 -2.47 25.12
N THR A 83 14.88 -2.51 24.51
CA THR A 83 15.16 -3.39 23.53
C THR A 83 14.85 -4.75 23.70
N GLU A 84 15.29 -5.34 24.59
CA GLU A 84 15.10 -6.68 24.69
C GLU A 84 13.78 -7.12 24.65
N PHE A 85 12.95 -6.49 25.38
CA PHE A 85 11.69 -7.03 25.43
C PHE A 85 10.95 -6.87 24.19
N SER A 86 11.31 -6.00 23.45
CA SER A 86 10.61 -5.77 22.26
C SER A 86 10.85 -6.91 21.37
N PHE A 87 12.00 -7.48 21.36
CA PHE A 87 12.22 -8.46 20.49
C PHE A 87 11.52 -9.61 20.82
N GLY A 88 11.38 -9.80 21.97
CA GLY A 88 10.67 -10.82 22.32
C GLY A 88 9.56 -11.09 21.60
N ARG A 89 8.99 -10.50 21.28
CA ARG A 89 7.78 -10.74 20.73
C ARG A 89 7.55 -10.73 19.59
N PRO A 90 7.76 -10.92 19.01
CA PRO A 90 7.44 -10.83 18.01
C PRO A 90 6.84 -11.13 17.32
N ARG A 91 6.86 -11.31 17.17
CA ARG A 91 6.36 -11.45 16.58
C ARG A 91 5.62 -11.91 16.16
N ASP A 92 5.54 -12.03 16.06
CA ASP A 92 4.78 -12.40 15.66
C ASP A 92 4.10 -12.43 15.18
N ASP A 93 4.04 -12.29 14.92
CA ASP A 93 3.28 -12.35 14.47
C ASP A 93 2.80 -12.36 13.95
N HIS A 94 2.69 -12.30 13.60
CA HIS A 94 2.01 -12.38 13.13
C HIS A 94 1.91 -12.46 12.88
#